data_b63bbd464eda8c305cf228b5a54772e6
#
_entry.id   b63bbd464eda8c305cf228b5a54772e6
#
_cell.length_a   1.000
_cell.length_b   1.000
_cell.length_c   1.000
_cell.angle_alpha   90.00
_cell.angle_beta   90.00
_cell.angle_gamma   90.00
#
_symmetry.space_group_name_H-M   'P 1'
#
loop_
_entity.id
_entity.type
_entity.pdbx_description
1 polymer ?
#
loop_
_entity_poly.entity_id
_entity_poly.type
_entity_poly.pdbx_seq_one_letter_code
_entity_poly.pdbx_strand_id
1 'polypeptide(L)'
;QLEDISKKTGPIKSKLKKVMTKYNKILRNFHKIPFSQFIFALDCPRRNIWRQDAFDQYKANRDEVYKKSKWKGSGIFRHTINELLPQLVKEHNMTMIGEKRLEGDDVIALIHRYIRQEYPKKI
;
A
#
# COMPACT_ATOMS: atom_id res chain seq x y z
N GLN A 1 -6.37 -9.84 -22.67
CA GLN A 1 -6.50 -8.87 -21.55
C GLN A 1 -5.55 -9.16 -20.40
N LEU A 2 -5.42 -10.43 -19.95
CA LEU A 2 -4.47 -10.82 -18.88
C LEU A 2 -3.00 -10.67 -19.29
N GLU A 3 -2.64 -11.00 -20.52
CA GLU A 3 -1.29 -10.79 -21.07
C GLU A 3 -0.93 -9.31 -21.14
N ASP A 4 -1.86 -8.44 -21.53
CA ASP A 4 -1.66 -6.99 -21.58
C ASP A 4 -1.43 -6.39 -20.19
N ILE A 5 -2.16 -6.86 -19.20
CA ILE A 5 -2.00 -6.45 -17.80
C ILE A 5 -0.65 -6.93 -17.27
N SER A 6 -0.27 -8.18 -17.55
CA SER A 6 1.02 -8.75 -17.15
C SER A 6 2.20 -7.99 -17.75
N LYS A 7 2.16 -7.65 -19.03
CA LYS A 7 3.18 -6.84 -19.70
C LYS A 7 3.31 -5.43 -19.10
N LYS A 8 2.20 -4.82 -18.72
CA LYS A 8 2.17 -3.47 -18.10
C LYS A 8 2.63 -3.47 -16.64
N THR A 9 2.45 -4.56 -15.92
CA THR A 9 2.81 -4.66 -14.48
C THR A 9 4.21 -5.19 -14.23
N GLY A 10 4.84 -5.87 -15.20
CA GLY A 10 6.23 -6.32 -15.10
C GLY A 10 7.23 -5.20 -14.75
N PRO A 11 7.19 -4.02 -15.43
CA PRO A 11 8.02 -2.88 -15.09
C PRO A 11 7.75 -2.33 -13.69
N ILE A 12 6.50 -2.35 -13.22
CA ILE A 12 6.11 -1.92 -11.87
C ILE A 12 6.72 -2.85 -10.83
N LYS A 13 6.62 -4.16 -11.01
CA LYS A 13 7.23 -5.16 -10.13
C LYS A 13 8.75 -4.94 -10.00
N SER A 14 9.43 -4.72 -11.13
CA SER A 14 10.87 -4.45 -11.16
C SER A 14 11.22 -3.15 -10.42
N LYS A 15 10.46 -2.08 -10.64
CA LYS A 15 10.64 -0.79 -9.94
C LYS A 15 10.44 -0.93 -8.43
N LEU A 16 9.39 -1.62 -8.00
CA LEU A 16 9.12 -1.86 -6.58
C LEU A 16 10.29 -2.64 -5.94
N LYS A 17 10.76 -3.71 -6.56
CA LYS A 17 11.92 -4.46 -6.05
C LYS A 17 13.15 -3.56 -5.88
N LYS A 18 13.47 -2.72 -6.88
CA LYS A 18 14.60 -1.78 -6.81
C LYS A 18 14.45 -0.76 -5.68
N VAL A 19 13.27 -0.16 -5.55
CA VAL A 19 12.97 0.80 -4.47
C VAL A 19 13.17 0.16 -3.11
N MET A 20 12.64 -1.04 -2.92
CA MET A 20 12.71 -1.76 -1.66
C MET A 20 14.13 -2.17 -1.30
N THR A 21 14.90 -2.64 -2.28
CA THR A 21 16.31 -2.99 -2.09
C THR A 21 17.13 -1.75 -1.71
N LYS A 22 16.90 -0.63 -2.41
CA LYS A 22 17.57 0.65 -2.13
C LYS A 22 17.21 1.18 -0.74
N TYR A 23 15.94 1.12 -0.37
CA TYR A 23 15.43 1.58 0.92
C TYR A 23 16.02 0.75 2.07
N ASN A 24 16.00 -0.55 1.95
CA ASN A 24 16.62 -1.45 2.92
C ASN A 24 18.13 -1.18 3.11
N LYS A 25 18.84 -0.95 2.01
CA LYS A 25 20.27 -0.62 2.06
C LYS A 25 20.52 0.70 2.79
N ILE A 26 19.73 1.72 2.51
CA ILE A 26 19.83 3.02 3.17
C ILE A 26 19.58 2.88 4.67
N LEU A 27 18.52 2.21 5.07
CA LEU A 27 18.18 2.02 6.49
C LEU A 27 19.23 1.23 7.23
N ARG A 28 19.74 0.14 6.66
CA ARG A 28 20.82 -0.65 7.26
C ARG A 28 22.09 0.17 7.47
N ASN A 29 22.45 0.99 6.50
CA ASN A 29 23.65 1.82 6.58
C ASN A 29 23.48 2.96 7.59
N PHE A 30 22.30 3.60 7.60
CA PHE A 30 22.05 4.76 8.45
C PHE A 30 21.91 4.42 9.92
N HIS A 31 21.20 3.34 10.23
CA HIS A 31 20.93 2.97 11.62
C HIS A 31 21.80 1.84 12.17
N LYS A 32 22.64 1.23 11.34
CA LYS A 32 23.38 -0.01 11.67
C LYS A 32 22.49 -1.12 12.25
N ILE A 33 21.20 -1.02 12.05
CA ILE A 33 20.16 -1.95 12.51
C ILE A 33 19.55 -2.62 11.29
N PRO A 34 19.50 -3.95 11.23
CA PRO A 34 18.81 -4.63 10.15
C PRO A 34 17.33 -4.23 10.17
N PHE A 35 16.83 -3.85 9.01
CA PHE A 35 15.42 -3.56 8.80
C PHE A 35 14.61 -4.84 9.05
N SER A 36 13.71 -4.82 10.02
CA SER A 36 13.04 -6.03 10.45
C SER A 36 11.85 -6.40 9.58
N GLN A 37 11.06 -5.43 9.14
CA GLN A 37 9.84 -5.72 8.39
C GLN A 37 9.35 -4.54 7.57
N PHE A 38 8.79 -4.82 6.38
CA PHE A 38 8.00 -3.90 5.59
C PHE A 38 6.52 -4.20 5.76
N ILE A 39 5.73 -3.17 5.99
CA ILE A 39 4.28 -3.28 6.10
C ILE A 39 3.63 -2.43 5.02
N PHE A 40 2.81 -3.05 4.19
CA PHE A 40 1.95 -2.35 3.23
C PHE A 40 0.59 -2.13 3.88
N ALA A 41 0.25 -0.88 4.14
CA ALA A 41 -1.08 -0.49 4.59
C ALA A 41 -2.00 -0.33 3.38
N LEU A 42 -3.13 -1.00 3.40
CA LEU A 42 -4.10 -1.03 2.32
C LEU A 42 -5.33 -0.18 2.64
N ASP A 43 -5.80 0.55 1.63
CA ASP A 43 -7.09 1.22 1.69
C ASP A 43 -8.23 0.21 1.60
N CYS A 44 -9.27 0.38 2.40
CA CYS A 44 -10.54 -0.29 2.16
C CYS A 44 -11.23 0.28 0.90
N PRO A 45 -12.21 -0.44 0.31
CA PRO A 45 -13.00 0.12 -0.77
C PRO A 45 -13.60 1.47 -0.38
N ARG A 46 -13.52 2.47 -1.27
CA ARG A 46 -13.94 3.85 -0.99
C ARG A 46 -15.32 3.96 -0.35
N ARG A 47 -16.28 3.18 -0.82
CA ARG A 47 -17.66 3.15 -0.28
C ARG A 47 -17.75 2.69 1.18
N ASN A 48 -16.71 2.05 1.69
CA ASN A 48 -16.68 1.49 3.04
C ASN A 48 -15.92 2.37 4.04
N ILE A 49 -15.30 3.47 3.59
CA ILE A 49 -14.51 4.36 4.46
C ILE A 49 -15.43 4.99 5.52
N TRP A 50 -15.06 4.86 6.79
CA TRP A 50 -15.84 5.40 7.91
C TRP A 50 -16.09 6.91 7.82
N ARG A 51 -15.16 7.65 7.20
CA ARG A 51 -15.30 9.11 7.01
C ARG A 51 -16.44 9.48 6.10
N GLN A 52 -16.88 8.60 5.20
CA GLN A 52 -18.05 8.85 4.37
C GLN A 52 -19.35 8.83 5.18
N ASP A 53 -19.43 8.00 6.21
CA ASP A 53 -20.59 7.99 7.12
C ASP A 53 -20.64 9.23 8.00
N ALA A 54 -19.47 9.74 8.39
CA ALA A 54 -19.36 10.95 9.20
C ALA A 54 -19.50 12.23 8.36
N PHE A 55 -19.15 12.18 7.07
CA PHE A 55 -19.17 13.32 6.16
C PHE A 55 -19.39 12.86 4.71
N ASP A 56 -20.61 13.01 4.22
CA ASP A 56 -21.07 12.50 2.91
C ASP A 56 -20.24 13.01 1.73
N GLN A 57 -19.69 14.21 1.83
CA GLN A 57 -18.89 14.81 0.75
C GLN A 57 -17.41 14.43 0.79
N TYR A 58 -17.02 13.56 1.70
CA TYR A 58 -15.63 13.14 1.80
C TYR A 58 -15.13 12.51 0.50
N LYS A 59 -14.17 13.19 -0.13
CA LYS A 59 -13.60 12.79 -1.45
C LYS A 59 -14.62 12.59 -2.59
N ALA A 60 -15.82 13.16 -2.49
CA ALA A 60 -16.91 12.97 -3.48
C ALA A 60 -16.52 13.43 -4.89
N ASN A 61 -15.70 14.47 -5.02
CA ASN A 61 -15.27 15.01 -6.31
C ASN A 61 -14.25 14.14 -7.07
N ARG A 62 -13.65 13.16 -6.41
CA ARG A 62 -12.62 12.31 -7.04
C ARG A 62 -13.17 11.48 -8.21
N ASP A 63 -14.39 11.00 -8.11
CA ASP A 63 -15.02 10.21 -9.17
C ASP A 63 -15.23 11.02 -10.44
N GLU A 64 -15.60 12.28 -10.31
CA GLU A 64 -15.72 13.20 -11.44
C GLU A 64 -14.35 13.48 -12.10
N VAL A 65 -13.33 13.69 -11.28
CA VAL A 65 -11.96 13.88 -11.76
C VAL A 65 -11.48 12.66 -12.52
N TYR A 66 -11.69 11.45 -12.02
CA TYR A 66 -11.33 10.22 -12.72
C TYR A 66 -12.09 10.02 -14.03
N LYS A 67 -13.38 10.31 -14.06
CA LYS A 67 -14.17 10.27 -15.29
C LYS A 67 -13.65 11.25 -16.33
N LYS A 68 -13.36 12.48 -15.93
CA LYS A 68 -12.80 13.53 -16.81
C LYS A 68 -11.39 13.20 -17.33
N SER A 69 -10.56 12.58 -16.51
CA SER A 69 -9.18 12.22 -16.86
C SER A 69 -9.07 11.04 -17.81
N LYS A 70 -10.16 10.34 -18.10
CA LYS A 70 -10.19 9.10 -18.91
C LYS A 70 -9.18 8.05 -18.40
N TRP A 71 -8.91 8.05 -17.09
CA TRP A 71 -7.96 7.13 -16.49
C TRP A 71 -8.39 5.67 -16.64
N LYS A 72 -7.50 4.85 -17.19
CA LYS A 72 -7.73 3.42 -17.47
C LYS A 72 -6.89 2.49 -16.59
N GLY A 73 -6.33 3.00 -15.51
CA GLY A 73 -5.40 2.27 -14.64
C GLY A 73 -6.03 1.33 -13.62
N SER A 74 -7.35 1.27 -13.50
CA SER A 74 -8.04 0.46 -12.49
C SER A 74 -7.71 -1.04 -12.56
N GLY A 75 -7.56 -1.58 -13.77
CA GLY A 75 -7.17 -2.97 -13.98
C GLY A 75 -5.75 -3.26 -13.50
N ILE A 76 -4.82 -2.36 -13.79
CA ILE A 76 -3.42 -2.44 -13.35
C ILE A 76 -3.34 -2.35 -11.83
N PHE A 77 -4.07 -1.42 -11.23
CA PHE A 77 -4.13 -1.26 -9.78
C PHE A 77 -4.65 -2.52 -9.08
N ARG A 78 -5.77 -3.04 -9.58
CA ARG A 78 -6.38 -4.27 -9.05
C ARG A 78 -5.45 -5.47 -9.15
N HIS A 79 -4.80 -5.64 -10.29
CA HIS A 79 -3.81 -6.71 -10.49
C HIS A 79 -2.62 -6.54 -9.57
N THR A 80 -2.13 -5.32 -9.38
CA THR A 80 -1.01 -5.03 -8.48
C THR A 80 -1.34 -5.43 -7.05
N ILE A 81 -2.51 -5.05 -6.55
CA ILE A 81 -2.93 -5.33 -5.17
C ILE A 81 -3.22 -6.83 -4.97
N ASN A 82 -3.90 -7.48 -5.92
CA ASN A 82 -4.38 -8.85 -5.74
C ASN A 82 -3.35 -9.92 -6.12
N GLU A 83 -2.43 -9.60 -7.03
CA GLU A 83 -1.49 -10.59 -7.56
C GLU A 83 -0.02 -10.26 -7.27
N LEU A 84 0.42 -9.05 -7.63
CA LEU A 84 1.84 -8.69 -7.52
C LEU A 84 2.30 -8.44 -6.10
N LEU A 85 1.55 -7.67 -5.32
CA LEU A 85 1.89 -7.39 -3.93
C LEU A 85 1.92 -8.65 -3.06
N PRO A 86 0.94 -9.57 -3.14
CA PRO A 86 1.01 -10.84 -2.42
C PRO A 86 2.25 -11.68 -2.75
N GLN A 87 2.67 -11.69 -4.02
CA GLN A 87 3.92 -12.37 -4.41
C GLN A 87 5.15 -11.71 -3.79
N LEU A 88 5.24 -10.38 -3.82
CA LEU A 88 6.35 -9.64 -3.23
C LEU A 88 6.43 -9.84 -1.72
N VAL A 89 5.29 -9.82 -1.05
CA VAL A 89 5.16 -10.08 0.38
C VAL A 89 5.69 -11.48 0.73
N LYS A 90 5.37 -12.48 -0.08
CA LYS A 90 5.84 -13.85 0.10
C LYS A 90 7.33 -14.03 -0.19
N GLU A 91 7.85 -13.37 -1.24
CA GLU A 91 9.25 -13.45 -1.67
C GLU A 91 10.21 -12.67 -0.73
N HIS A 92 9.70 -11.66 -0.06
CA HIS A 92 10.47 -10.78 0.82
C HIS A 92 9.76 -10.71 2.18
N ASN A 93 10.48 -10.63 3.26
CA ASN A 93 9.89 -10.56 4.60
C ASN A 93 9.02 -9.31 4.80
N MET A 94 7.80 -9.35 4.31
CA MET A 94 6.84 -8.24 4.29
C MET A 94 5.47 -8.67 4.75
N THR A 95 4.64 -7.70 5.11
CA THR A 95 3.27 -7.91 5.55
C THR A 95 2.34 -6.94 4.82
N MET A 96 1.15 -7.39 4.49
CA MET A 96 0.06 -6.55 4.01
C MET A 96 -0.99 -6.45 5.11
N ILE A 97 -1.37 -5.24 5.49
CA ILE A 97 -2.40 -5.00 6.49
C ILE A 97 -3.44 -4.05 5.91
N GLY A 98 -4.68 -4.49 5.93
CA GLY A 98 -5.84 -3.69 5.60
C GLY A 98 -6.98 -4.06 6.54
N GLU A 99 -7.83 -3.11 6.85
CA GLU A 99 -8.97 -3.31 7.74
C GLU A 99 -10.24 -2.72 7.15
N LYS A 100 -11.35 -3.32 7.48
CA LYS A 100 -12.67 -2.84 7.06
C LYS A 100 -12.85 -1.40 7.53
N ARG A 101 -13.40 -0.56 6.65
CA ARG A 101 -13.74 0.84 6.93
C ARG A 101 -12.56 1.79 7.13
N LEU A 102 -11.32 1.33 7.11
CA LEU A 102 -10.13 2.15 7.29
C LEU A 102 -9.41 2.44 5.96
N GLU A 103 -8.90 3.65 5.84
CA GLU A 103 -7.92 4.00 4.82
C GLU A 103 -6.52 3.54 5.25
N GLY A 104 -5.60 3.42 4.30
CA GLY A 104 -4.21 3.06 4.59
C GLY A 104 -3.54 3.99 5.60
N ASP A 105 -3.87 5.28 5.57
CA ASP A 105 -3.36 6.27 6.53
C ASP A 105 -3.80 5.95 7.96
N ASP A 106 -5.04 5.49 8.14
CA ASP A 106 -5.55 5.07 9.45
C ASP A 106 -4.81 3.83 9.94
N VAL A 107 -4.60 2.87 9.04
CA VAL A 107 -3.86 1.63 9.34
C VAL A 107 -2.43 1.94 9.76
N ILE A 108 -1.73 2.84 9.07
CA ILE A 108 -0.39 3.30 9.43
C ILE A 108 -0.37 3.91 10.83
N ALA A 109 -1.31 4.80 11.12
CA ALA A 109 -1.40 5.46 12.42
C ALA A 109 -1.63 4.47 13.57
N LEU A 110 -2.52 3.49 13.35
CA LEU A 110 -2.82 2.46 14.34
C LEU A 110 -1.64 1.53 14.58
N ILE A 111 -0.96 1.09 13.52
CA ILE A 111 0.24 0.25 13.63
C ILE A 111 1.34 0.99 14.36
N HIS A 112 1.61 2.24 14.01
CA HIS A 112 2.62 3.07 14.68
C HIS A 112 2.31 3.22 16.17
N ARG A 113 1.05 3.51 16.52
CA ARG A 113 0.60 3.62 17.91
C ARG A 113 0.80 2.31 18.68
N TYR A 114 0.40 1.18 18.08
CA TYR A 114 0.58 -0.14 18.67
C TYR A 114 2.06 -0.45 18.94
N ILE A 115 2.94 -0.24 17.96
CA ILE A 115 4.37 -0.51 18.11
C ILE A 115 4.99 0.39 19.19
N ARG A 116 4.60 1.66 19.26
CA ARG A 116 5.08 2.57 20.32
C ARG A 116 4.69 2.12 21.72
N GLN A 117 3.49 1.58 21.87
CA GLN A 117 2.97 1.13 23.17
C GLN A 117 3.59 -0.20 23.60
N GLU A 118 3.66 -1.17 22.68
CA GLU A 118 4.11 -2.53 22.99
C GLU A 118 5.63 -2.71 22.88
N TYR A 119 6.27 -1.94 21.99
CA TYR A 119 7.69 -2.06 21.69
C TYR A 119 8.39 -0.69 21.62
N PRO A 120 8.42 0.08 22.72
CA PRO A 120 8.90 1.48 22.69
C PRO A 120 10.36 1.63 22.24
N LYS A 121 11.17 0.57 22.35
CA LYS A 121 12.58 0.56 21.92
C LYS A 121 12.79 0.17 20.46
N LYS A 122 11.73 -0.16 19.73
CA LYS A 122 11.80 -0.64 18.33
C LYS A 122 11.49 0.44 17.28
N ILE A 123 11.06 1.60 17.70
CA ILE A 123 10.79 2.74 16.82
C ILE A 123 11.95 3.73 16.85
#